data_f33820660cddf0b81d2c61347625772c
#
_entry.id   f33820660cddf0b81d2c61347625772c
#
_cell.length_a   1.000
_cell.length_b   1.000
_cell.length_c   1.000
_cell.angle_alpha   90.00
_cell.angle_beta   90.00
_cell.angle_gamma   90.00
#
_symmetry.space_group_name_H-M   'P 1'
#
loop_
_entity.id
_entity.type
_entity.pdbx_description
1 polymer ?
#
loop_
_entity_poly.entity_id
_entity_poly.type
_entity_poly.pdbx_seq_one_letter_code
_entity_poly.pdbx_strand_id
1 'polypeptide(L)'
;FKYQPGNEFENVIPEYYSYIDKQIGELIKTAGKDTMIIIVSDHGTKGMKGAFCVNEWLAENGYLTFKARPEKISDLEKNEIDWSKTSAWGWGGYYARIFLNVKGRESKGVIDPKNYESFREELTKELKNIKDPAGRTMNTKVFKPGNIYTELRGDPPDLMAYFDDLYWRSAGTVGHNKLYLDENDKGPDDSVHGMEGVFIMYDPEKTFNKKKLNNLDIKDITPTVLNKYNLAAPSAMEGKIIGE
;
A
#
# COMPACT_ATOMS: atom_id res chain seq x y z
N PHE A 1 18.69 -0.50 -1.30
CA PHE A 1 19.45 -0.05 -0.10
C PHE A 1 20.47 -1.08 0.36
N LYS A 2 20.20 -2.36 0.14
CA LYS A 2 21.09 -3.48 0.48
C LYS A 2 21.86 -4.03 -0.73
N TYR A 3 21.64 -3.49 -1.93
CA TYR A 3 22.29 -3.94 -3.16
C TYR A 3 23.80 -3.69 -3.11
N GLN A 4 24.57 -4.72 -3.46
CA GLN A 4 26.02 -4.66 -3.59
C GLN A 4 26.40 -5.06 -5.02
N PRO A 5 26.98 -4.15 -5.83
CA PRO A 5 27.44 -4.47 -7.18
C PRO A 5 28.44 -5.65 -7.16
N GLY A 6 28.34 -6.53 -8.16
CA GLY A 6 29.22 -7.71 -8.27
C GLY A 6 28.83 -8.89 -7.38
N ASN A 7 27.66 -8.85 -6.70
CA ASN A 7 27.14 -10.02 -5.98
C ASN A 7 26.66 -11.11 -6.95
N GLU A 8 26.56 -12.35 -6.49
CA GLU A 8 26.15 -13.51 -7.31
C GLU A 8 24.75 -13.41 -7.90
N PHE A 9 23.88 -12.52 -7.37
CA PHE A 9 22.50 -12.33 -7.82
C PHE A 9 22.33 -11.06 -8.68
N GLU A 10 23.40 -10.37 -9.06
CA GLU A 10 23.35 -9.10 -9.77
C GLU A 10 22.49 -9.16 -11.04
N ASN A 11 22.57 -10.27 -11.77
CA ASN A 11 21.89 -10.45 -13.04
C ASN A 11 20.49 -11.12 -12.95
N VAL A 12 20.08 -11.60 -11.78
CA VAL A 12 18.81 -12.36 -11.61
C VAL A 12 17.60 -11.56 -12.10
N ILE A 13 17.48 -10.29 -11.72
CA ILE A 13 16.35 -9.45 -12.14
C ILE A 13 16.40 -9.15 -13.65
N PRO A 14 17.52 -8.68 -14.25
CA PRO A 14 17.61 -8.50 -15.69
C PRO A 14 17.34 -9.78 -16.49
N GLU A 15 17.84 -10.92 -16.07
CA GLU A 15 17.60 -12.20 -16.71
C GLU A 15 16.13 -12.63 -16.65
N TYR A 16 15.50 -12.42 -15.48
CA TYR A 16 14.09 -12.72 -15.32
C TYR A 16 13.19 -11.83 -16.17
N TYR A 17 13.50 -10.52 -16.27
CA TYR A 17 12.79 -9.64 -17.21
C TYR A 17 12.98 -10.07 -18.66
N SER A 18 14.20 -10.49 -19.05
CA SER A 18 14.44 -11.04 -20.39
C SER A 18 13.67 -12.32 -20.66
N TYR A 19 13.50 -13.16 -19.63
CA TYR A 19 12.65 -14.36 -19.73
C TYR A 19 11.18 -13.98 -19.93
N ILE A 20 10.65 -13.06 -19.12
CA ILE A 20 9.26 -12.59 -19.26
C ILE A 20 9.02 -11.96 -20.65
N ASP A 21 9.94 -11.15 -21.13
CA ASP A 21 9.85 -10.53 -22.46
C ASP A 21 9.69 -11.58 -23.57
N LYS A 22 10.48 -12.67 -23.52
CA LYS A 22 10.33 -13.80 -24.46
C LYS A 22 8.94 -14.46 -24.35
N GLN A 23 8.42 -14.68 -23.13
CA GLN A 23 7.10 -15.28 -22.96
C GLN A 23 5.98 -14.37 -23.49
N ILE A 24 6.07 -13.06 -23.26
CA ILE A 24 5.16 -12.06 -23.84
C ILE A 24 5.25 -12.11 -25.37
N GLY A 25 6.45 -12.21 -25.95
CA GLY A 25 6.65 -12.35 -27.38
C GLY A 25 5.93 -13.57 -28.00
N GLU A 26 5.96 -14.73 -27.30
CA GLU A 26 5.22 -15.93 -27.77
C GLU A 26 3.69 -15.74 -27.66
N LEU A 27 3.20 -15.10 -26.60
CA LEU A 27 1.78 -14.75 -26.49
C LEU A 27 1.31 -13.82 -27.61
N ILE A 28 2.10 -12.79 -27.93
CA ILE A 28 1.80 -11.84 -29.02
C ILE A 28 1.74 -12.57 -30.38
N LYS A 29 2.67 -13.48 -30.66
CA LYS A 29 2.63 -14.31 -31.88
C LYS A 29 1.35 -15.15 -31.96
N THR A 30 0.95 -15.73 -30.85
CA THR A 30 -0.27 -16.57 -30.78
C THR A 30 -1.54 -15.71 -30.96
N ALA A 31 -1.58 -14.50 -30.37
CA ALA A 31 -2.70 -13.58 -30.50
C ALA A 31 -2.89 -13.05 -31.94
N GLY A 32 -1.81 -12.98 -32.71
CA GLY A 32 -1.83 -12.51 -34.09
C GLY A 32 -1.72 -10.99 -34.24
N LYS A 33 -1.38 -10.56 -35.44
CA LYS A 33 -1.02 -9.17 -35.75
C LYS A 33 -2.17 -8.17 -35.67
N ASP A 34 -3.42 -8.65 -35.73
CA ASP A 34 -4.63 -7.82 -35.73
C ASP A 34 -5.24 -7.66 -34.33
N THR A 35 -4.49 -8.08 -33.27
CA THR A 35 -4.93 -8.03 -31.89
C THR A 35 -4.33 -6.82 -31.18
N MET A 36 -5.17 -6.06 -30.47
CA MET A 36 -4.73 -5.02 -29.55
C MET A 36 -4.06 -5.67 -28.34
N ILE A 37 -2.89 -5.19 -27.97
CA ILE A 37 -2.12 -5.68 -26.82
C ILE A 37 -2.04 -4.59 -25.75
N ILE A 38 -2.40 -4.94 -24.52
CA ILE A 38 -2.21 -4.08 -23.35
C ILE A 38 -1.38 -4.86 -22.32
N ILE A 39 -0.26 -4.29 -21.90
CA ILE A 39 0.57 -4.77 -20.81
C ILE A 39 0.42 -3.76 -19.69
N VAL A 40 -0.06 -4.18 -18.54
CA VAL A 40 -0.35 -3.30 -17.41
C VAL A 40 -0.03 -3.99 -16.10
N SER A 41 0.47 -3.24 -15.13
CA SER A 41 0.58 -3.67 -13.74
C SER A 41 -0.34 -2.83 -12.84
N ASP A 42 -0.79 -3.40 -11.74
CA ASP A 42 -1.58 -2.73 -10.70
C ASP A 42 -0.73 -1.73 -9.89
N HIS A 43 0.56 -2.01 -9.71
CA HIS A 43 1.55 -1.18 -9.03
C HIS A 43 2.96 -1.50 -9.53
N GLY A 44 3.93 -0.71 -9.10
CA GLY A 44 5.35 -0.99 -9.26
C GLY A 44 5.96 -1.66 -8.04
N THR A 45 7.29 -1.74 -8.03
CA THR A 45 8.07 -2.24 -6.91
C THR A 45 9.27 -1.33 -6.64
N LYS A 46 9.70 -1.27 -5.38
CA LYS A 46 10.90 -0.54 -4.97
C LYS A 46 11.56 -1.20 -3.75
N GLY A 47 12.84 -0.91 -3.52
CA GLY A 47 13.57 -1.45 -2.38
C GLY A 47 12.98 -1.02 -1.04
N MET A 48 12.89 -1.94 -0.09
CA MET A 48 12.43 -1.69 1.27
C MET A 48 13.59 -1.22 2.15
N LYS A 49 13.36 -0.21 3.00
CA LYS A 49 14.32 0.22 4.03
C LYS A 49 14.26 -0.64 5.28
N GLY A 50 13.09 -1.20 5.56
CA GLY A 50 12.80 -2.00 6.74
C GLY A 50 11.30 -1.99 7.06
N ALA A 51 10.93 -2.43 8.26
CA ALA A 51 9.55 -2.36 8.72
C ALA A 51 9.43 -1.49 9.98
N PHE A 52 8.33 -0.74 10.06
CA PHE A 52 7.96 0.07 11.22
C PHE A 52 6.86 -0.64 12.02
N CYS A 53 7.13 -0.88 13.31
CA CYS A 53 6.21 -1.59 14.21
C CYS A 53 5.11 -0.66 14.70
N VAL A 54 4.03 -0.53 13.93
CA VAL A 54 2.97 0.44 14.19
C VAL A 54 2.31 0.23 15.56
N ASN A 55 2.08 -1.02 15.99
CA ASN A 55 1.46 -1.31 17.27
C ASN A 55 2.40 -1.10 18.48
N GLU A 56 3.71 -1.27 18.29
CA GLU A 56 4.68 -0.88 19.33
C GLU A 56 4.67 0.64 19.51
N TRP A 57 4.68 1.40 18.40
CA TRP A 57 4.61 2.85 18.45
C TRP A 57 3.30 3.34 19.08
N LEU A 58 2.15 2.76 18.71
CA LEU A 58 0.86 3.08 19.32
C LEU A 58 0.86 2.79 20.84
N ALA A 59 1.50 1.70 21.26
CA ALA A 59 1.62 1.35 22.67
C ALA A 59 2.55 2.29 23.44
N GLU A 60 3.70 2.66 22.86
CA GLU A 60 4.64 3.61 23.49
C GLU A 60 4.06 5.01 23.64
N ASN A 61 3.15 5.41 22.73
CA ASN A 61 2.48 6.71 22.77
C ASN A 61 1.11 6.67 23.48
N GLY A 62 0.76 5.55 24.14
CA GLY A 62 -0.43 5.45 24.97
C GLY A 62 -1.76 5.26 24.22
N TYR A 63 -1.71 5.00 22.92
CA TYR A 63 -2.90 4.72 22.10
C TYR A 63 -3.38 3.27 22.23
N LEU A 64 -2.45 2.33 22.42
CA LEU A 64 -2.71 0.90 22.58
C LEU A 64 -2.24 0.43 23.96
N THR A 65 -3.11 -0.23 24.71
CA THR A 65 -2.79 -0.74 26.04
C THR A 65 -2.99 -2.26 26.09
N PHE A 66 -1.94 -2.99 26.46
CA PHE A 66 -2.02 -4.42 26.75
C PHE A 66 -2.32 -4.65 28.24
N LYS A 67 -3.07 -5.71 28.58
CA LYS A 67 -3.21 -6.14 29.98
C LYS A 67 -1.89 -6.70 30.51
N ALA A 68 -1.16 -7.44 29.65
CA ALA A 68 0.21 -7.87 29.88
C ALA A 68 0.99 -7.63 28.58
N ARG A 69 2.16 -6.98 28.69
CA ARG A 69 2.98 -6.70 27.52
C ARG A 69 3.43 -8.01 26.87
N PRO A 70 3.31 -8.15 25.52
CA PRO A 70 3.76 -9.34 24.82
C PRO A 70 5.26 -9.61 25.02
N GLU A 71 5.62 -10.80 25.47
CA GLU A 71 7.01 -11.21 25.67
C GLU A 71 7.64 -11.83 24.39
N LYS A 72 6.78 -12.25 23.46
CA LYS A 72 7.18 -12.91 22.19
C LYS A 72 6.48 -12.25 21.04
N ILE A 73 7.15 -12.26 19.89
CA ILE A 73 6.56 -11.76 18.65
C ILE A 73 5.33 -12.61 18.29
N SER A 74 4.21 -11.93 18.12
CA SER A 74 2.93 -12.54 17.80
C SER A 74 1.99 -11.56 17.09
N ASP A 75 0.96 -12.08 16.45
CA ASP A 75 -0.11 -11.26 15.90
C ASP A 75 -0.87 -10.54 17.02
N LEU A 76 -1.37 -9.34 16.74
CA LEU A 76 -2.04 -8.49 17.73
C LEU A 76 -3.20 -9.20 18.43
N GLU A 77 -4.00 -9.97 17.67
CA GLU A 77 -5.19 -10.67 18.17
C GLU A 77 -4.90 -11.80 19.15
N LYS A 78 -3.67 -12.28 19.19
CA LYS A 78 -3.23 -13.31 20.14
C LYS A 78 -2.89 -12.76 21.51
N ASN A 79 -3.03 -11.42 21.69
CA ASN A 79 -2.65 -10.74 22.92
C ASN A 79 -3.87 -10.14 23.63
N GLU A 80 -3.80 -10.09 24.95
CA GLU A 80 -4.86 -9.49 25.74
C GLU A 80 -4.76 -7.96 25.76
N ILE A 81 -5.62 -7.30 24.98
CA ILE A 81 -5.71 -5.85 24.91
C ILE A 81 -6.67 -5.33 25.99
N ASP A 82 -6.28 -4.28 26.70
CA ASP A 82 -7.17 -3.51 27.56
C ASP A 82 -7.95 -2.48 26.72
N TRP A 83 -9.05 -2.93 26.13
CA TRP A 83 -9.90 -2.09 25.30
C TRP A 83 -10.51 -0.88 26.00
N SER A 84 -10.58 -0.91 27.34
CA SER A 84 -11.08 0.24 28.13
C SER A 84 -10.08 1.40 28.19
N LYS A 85 -8.82 1.15 27.80
CA LYS A 85 -7.74 2.14 27.77
C LYS A 85 -7.13 2.31 26.38
N THR A 86 -7.50 1.47 25.42
CA THR A 86 -7.02 1.52 24.04
C THR A 86 -7.89 2.47 23.24
N SER A 87 -7.27 3.48 22.62
CA SER A 87 -7.94 4.43 21.72
C SER A 87 -7.69 4.15 20.24
N ALA A 88 -6.57 3.50 19.90
CA ALA A 88 -6.27 3.11 18.54
C ALA A 88 -5.45 1.83 18.48
N TRP A 89 -5.58 1.08 17.38
CA TRP A 89 -4.76 -0.09 17.05
C TRP A 89 -4.50 -0.14 15.55
N GLY A 90 -3.49 -0.91 15.13
CA GLY A 90 -3.08 -0.99 13.73
C GLY A 90 -3.03 -2.41 13.21
N TRP A 91 -3.33 -2.57 11.91
CA TRP A 91 -3.02 -3.76 11.12
C TRP A 91 -1.87 -3.45 10.17
N GLY A 92 -0.90 -4.34 10.14
CA GLY A 92 0.26 -4.22 9.28
C GLY A 92 -0.01 -4.62 7.83
N GLY A 93 1.04 -4.57 7.05
CA GLY A 93 1.10 -4.86 5.62
C GLY A 93 2.03 -3.89 4.92
N TYR A 94 1.80 -3.60 3.65
CA TYR A 94 2.59 -2.60 2.94
C TYR A 94 2.36 -1.19 3.48
N TYR A 95 1.20 -0.92 4.06
CA TYR A 95 0.85 0.29 4.79
C TYR A 95 0.10 -0.06 6.07
N ALA A 96 0.06 0.86 7.03
CA ALA A 96 -0.71 0.67 8.25
C ALA A 96 -2.18 1.04 8.01
N ARG A 97 -3.06 0.13 8.41
CA ARG A 97 -4.50 0.39 8.57
C ARG A 97 -4.75 0.63 10.05
N ILE A 98 -5.13 1.84 10.41
CA ILE A 98 -5.31 2.26 11.80
C ILE A 98 -6.80 2.43 12.08
N PHE A 99 -7.25 1.83 13.16
CA PHE A 99 -8.62 1.84 13.65
C PHE A 99 -8.70 2.59 14.97
N LEU A 100 -9.76 3.35 15.17
CA LEU A 100 -10.03 4.12 16.37
C LEU A 100 -11.15 3.46 17.20
N ASN A 101 -10.98 3.42 18.51
CA ASN A 101 -11.92 2.79 19.43
C ASN A 101 -13.03 3.77 19.85
N VAL A 102 -14.06 3.92 19.02
CA VAL A 102 -15.11 4.93 19.13
C VAL A 102 -16.32 4.39 19.90
N LYS A 103 -16.84 5.15 20.87
CA LYS A 103 -18.07 4.83 21.60
C LYS A 103 -19.25 4.71 20.66
N GLY A 104 -20.02 3.62 20.82
CA GLY A 104 -21.18 3.34 20.00
C GLY A 104 -20.88 2.66 18.66
N ARG A 105 -19.62 2.66 18.22
CA ARG A 105 -19.14 1.86 17.06
C ARG A 105 -18.51 0.57 17.56
N GLU A 106 -17.54 0.66 18.46
CA GLU A 106 -16.89 -0.49 19.09
C GLU A 106 -17.53 -0.81 20.45
N SER A 107 -17.58 -2.10 20.80
CA SER A 107 -18.24 -2.59 22.04
C SER A 107 -17.63 -2.01 23.32
N LYS A 108 -16.35 -1.64 23.30
CA LYS A 108 -15.61 -1.02 24.40
C LYS A 108 -14.99 0.31 23.99
N GLY A 109 -15.70 1.06 23.13
CA GLY A 109 -15.23 2.35 22.61
C GLY A 109 -14.92 3.35 23.74
N VAL A 110 -13.82 4.08 23.59
CA VAL A 110 -13.36 5.09 24.55
C VAL A 110 -13.42 6.51 24.00
N ILE A 111 -13.28 6.68 22.69
CA ILE A 111 -13.33 7.98 22.02
C ILE A 111 -14.79 8.43 21.90
N ASP A 112 -15.14 9.58 22.46
CA ASP A 112 -16.47 10.18 22.25
C ASP A 112 -16.65 10.56 20.77
N PRO A 113 -17.79 10.22 20.14
CA PRO A 113 -18.05 10.55 18.73
C PRO A 113 -17.85 12.02 18.37
N LYS A 114 -18.12 12.95 19.30
CA LYS A 114 -17.89 14.40 19.09
C LYS A 114 -16.42 14.76 18.98
N ASN A 115 -15.51 13.94 19.51
CA ASN A 115 -14.05 14.14 19.46
C ASN A 115 -13.38 13.32 18.36
N TYR A 116 -14.15 12.53 17.60
CA TYR A 116 -13.60 11.59 16.59
C TYR A 116 -12.69 12.29 15.56
N GLU A 117 -13.16 13.39 14.97
CA GLU A 117 -12.38 14.09 13.95
C GLU A 117 -11.14 14.77 14.54
N SER A 118 -11.25 15.43 15.70
CA SER A 118 -10.11 16.07 16.34
C SER A 118 -9.03 15.05 16.75
N PHE A 119 -9.45 13.91 17.28
CA PHE A 119 -8.54 12.80 17.62
C PHE A 119 -7.83 12.26 16.36
N ARG A 120 -8.59 12.05 15.29
CA ARG A 120 -8.07 11.57 14.01
C ARG A 120 -7.05 12.55 13.39
N GLU A 121 -7.29 13.86 13.50
CA GLU A 121 -6.35 14.90 13.06
C GLU A 121 -5.07 14.92 13.91
N GLU A 122 -5.20 14.79 15.23
CA GLU A 122 -4.06 14.74 16.15
C GLU A 122 -3.17 13.54 15.85
N LEU A 123 -3.76 12.33 15.79
CA LEU A 123 -3.02 11.12 15.43
C LEU A 123 -2.38 11.22 14.05
N THR A 124 -3.07 11.85 13.07
CA THR A 124 -2.50 12.11 11.74
C THR A 124 -1.23 12.96 11.82
N LYS A 125 -1.21 14.01 12.65
CA LYS A 125 -0.03 14.88 12.82
C LYS A 125 1.12 14.12 13.46
N GLU A 126 0.85 13.30 14.46
CA GLU A 126 1.87 12.49 15.11
C GLU A 126 2.47 11.44 14.18
N LEU A 127 1.64 10.73 13.43
CA LEU A 127 2.10 9.76 12.42
C LEU A 127 3.00 10.41 11.34
N LYS A 128 2.69 11.63 10.91
CA LYS A 128 3.51 12.38 9.96
C LYS A 128 4.83 12.88 10.54
N ASN A 129 4.95 12.97 11.86
CA ASN A 129 6.16 13.42 12.56
C ASN A 129 7.09 12.27 12.95
N ILE A 130 6.72 11.02 12.64
CA ILE A 130 7.57 9.85 12.90
C ILE A 130 8.90 10.01 12.16
N LYS A 131 9.98 9.75 12.90
CA LYS A 131 11.35 9.83 12.38
C LYS A 131 11.86 8.45 12.02
N ASP A 132 12.78 8.38 11.09
CA ASP A 132 13.53 7.15 10.79
C ASP A 132 14.61 6.87 11.88
N PRO A 133 15.28 5.70 11.86
CA PRO A 133 16.34 5.40 12.84
C PRO A 133 17.49 6.40 12.86
N ALA A 134 17.68 7.19 11.82
CA ALA A 134 18.68 8.25 11.74
C ALA A 134 18.18 9.61 12.28
N GLY A 135 16.96 9.65 12.83
CA GLY A 135 16.35 10.85 13.38
C GLY A 135 15.76 11.82 12.35
N ARG A 136 15.67 11.45 11.08
CA ARG A 136 15.07 12.26 10.02
C ARG A 136 13.58 12.01 9.95
N THR A 137 12.79 13.06 9.82
CA THR A 137 11.33 12.90 9.64
C THR A 137 11.04 12.13 8.35
N MET A 138 10.23 11.08 8.44
CA MET A 138 9.79 10.29 7.30
C MET A 138 8.82 11.09 6.43
N ASN A 139 8.85 10.88 5.11
CA ASN A 139 7.83 11.40 4.19
C ASN A 139 6.54 10.57 4.30
N THR A 140 5.97 10.50 5.50
CA THR A 140 4.78 9.71 5.78
C THR A 140 3.53 10.41 5.26
N LYS A 141 2.77 9.68 4.42
CA LYS A 141 1.47 10.11 3.94
C LYS A 141 0.39 9.43 4.75
N VAL A 142 -0.58 10.19 5.25
CA VAL A 142 -1.71 9.67 6.01
C VAL A 142 -3.00 10.08 5.31
N PHE A 143 -3.83 9.09 5.03
CA PHE A 143 -5.08 9.26 4.30
C PHE A 143 -6.27 8.87 5.16
N LYS A 144 -7.36 9.59 5.01
CA LYS A 144 -8.70 9.22 5.48
C LYS A 144 -9.38 8.50 4.31
N PRO A 145 -9.87 7.27 4.43
CA PRO A 145 -10.49 6.55 3.33
C PRO A 145 -11.57 7.34 2.59
N GLY A 146 -12.44 8.05 3.32
CA GLY A 146 -13.50 8.88 2.72
C GLY A 146 -13.01 10.06 1.87
N ASN A 147 -11.71 10.42 1.91
CA ASN A 147 -11.13 11.43 1.04
C ASN A 147 -10.55 10.85 -0.26
N ILE A 148 -10.45 9.51 -0.34
CA ILE A 148 -9.86 8.79 -1.48
C ILE A 148 -10.94 8.07 -2.27
N TYR A 149 -11.89 7.45 -1.55
CA TYR A 149 -12.95 6.64 -2.14
C TYR A 149 -14.27 7.38 -2.07
N THR A 150 -15.01 7.38 -3.16
CA THR A 150 -16.35 7.99 -3.25
C THR A 150 -17.38 7.20 -2.44
N GLU A 151 -17.18 5.90 -2.28
CA GLU A 151 -18.01 5.02 -1.49
C GLU A 151 -17.16 4.09 -0.63
N LEU A 152 -17.52 3.96 0.65
CA LEU A 152 -16.90 3.03 1.59
C LEU A 152 -17.87 1.90 1.89
N ARG A 153 -17.41 0.65 1.84
CA ARG A 153 -18.18 -0.55 2.16
C ARG A 153 -17.44 -1.40 3.19
N GLY A 154 -18.19 -2.11 4.04
CA GLY A 154 -17.65 -2.91 5.13
C GLY A 154 -17.05 -2.03 6.25
N ASP A 155 -15.99 -2.50 6.88
CA ASP A 155 -15.31 -1.86 8.02
C ASP A 155 -13.96 -1.24 7.58
N PRO A 156 -13.96 -0.06 6.94
CA PRO A 156 -12.72 0.58 6.51
C PRO A 156 -11.91 1.06 7.74
N PRO A 157 -10.57 1.15 7.62
CA PRO A 157 -9.77 1.78 8.66
C PRO A 157 -10.10 3.27 8.79
N ASP A 158 -9.86 3.84 9.95
CA ASP A 158 -10.02 5.28 10.17
C ASP A 158 -8.91 6.09 9.49
N LEU A 159 -7.68 5.54 9.47
CA LEU A 159 -6.53 6.12 8.80
C LEU A 159 -5.74 5.04 8.05
N MET A 160 -5.15 5.43 6.92
CA MET A 160 -4.16 4.65 6.18
C MET A 160 -2.83 5.42 6.20
N ALA A 161 -1.79 4.84 6.79
CA ALA A 161 -0.49 5.49 6.91
C ALA A 161 0.54 4.78 6.03
N TYR A 162 1.16 5.53 5.10
CA TYR A 162 2.21 5.11 4.19
C TYR A 162 3.52 5.66 4.70
N PHE A 163 4.27 4.86 5.46
CA PHE A 163 5.50 5.29 6.10
C PHE A 163 6.60 5.54 5.08
N ASP A 164 7.14 6.76 5.09
CA ASP A 164 8.19 7.23 4.18
C ASP A 164 7.88 6.91 2.71
N ASP A 165 6.68 7.26 2.26
CA ASP A 165 6.20 6.95 0.91
C ASP A 165 6.27 5.44 0.57
N LEU A 166 5.90 4.58 1.51
CA LEU A 166 5.97 3.11 1.47
C LEU A 166 7.39 2.52 1.53
N TYR A 167 8.47 3.28 1.67
CA TYR A 167 9.80 2.71 1.86
C TYR A 167 9.96 1.93 3.17
N TRP A 168 9.11 2.20 4.16
CA TRP A 168 8.97 1.43 5.38
C TRP A 168 7.66 0.66 5.36
N ARG A 169 7.76 -0.67 5.40
CA ARG A 169 6.60 -1.55 5.56
C ARG A 169 6.00 -1.35 6.95
N SER A 170 4.70 -1.59 7.13
CA SER A 170 4.08 -1.60 8.45
C SER A 170 4.06 -3.00 9.04
N ALA A 171 4.81 -3.24 10.12
CA ALA A 171 4.68 -4.45 10.93
C ALA A 171 3.49 -4.31 11.89
N GLY A 172 2.53 -5.23 11.76
CA GLY A 172 1.34 -5.28 12.62
C GLY A 172 1.49 -6.20 13.83
N THR A 173 2.55 -7.02 13.86
CA THR A 173 2.91 -7.90 14.98
C THR A 173 3.44 -7.08 16.17
N VAL A 174 3.37 -7.67 17.35
CA VAL A 174 3.78 -7.08 18.63
C VAL A 174 4.78 -7.96 19.36
N GLY A 175 5.43 -7.46 20.41
CA GLY A 175 6.46 -8.17 21.18
C GLY A 175 7.87 -8.01 20.60
N HIS A 176 8.05 -7.05 19.69
CA HIS A 176 9.38 -6.73 19.13
C HIS A 176 10.23 -5.91 20.10
N ASN A 177 9.63 -5.15 21.01
CA ASN A 177 10.29 -4.22 21.93
C ASN A 177 11.21 -3.21 21.21
N LYS A 178 10.92 -2.90 19.96
CA LYS A 178 11.59 -1.90 19.12
C LYS A 178 10.65 -1.40 18.03
N LEU A 179 10.88 -0.19 17.56
CA LEU A 179 10.04 0.45 16.53
C LEU A 179 10.40 0.07 15.10
N TYR A 180 11.65 -0.33 14.86
CA TYR A 180 12.18 -0.55 13.51
C TYR A 180 12.76 -1.95 13.40
N LEU A 181 12.45 -2.61 12.27
CA LEU A 181 13.01 -3.89 11.88
C LEU A 181 13.80 -3.71 10.58
N ASP A 182 14.92 -4.40 10.45
CA ASP A 182 15.73 -4.39 9.21
C ASP A 182 15.06 -5.18 8.08
N GLU A 183 14.11 -6.05 8.45
CA GLU A 183 13.36 -6.92 7.55
C GLU A 183 11.86 -6.86 7.88
N ASN A 184 11.08 -7.53 7.05
CA ASN A 184 9.65 -7.72 7.22
C ASN A 184 9.35 -8.66 8.40
N ASP A 185 8.24 -8.43 9.11
CA ASP A 185 7.76 -9.28 10.20
C ASP A 185 7.12 -10.62 9.76
N LYS A 186 6.93 -10.84 8.47
CA LYS A 186 6.28 -12.04 7.88
C LYS A 186 7.23 -12.89 7.01
N GLY A 187 8.51 -12.63 7.07
CA GLY A 187 9.54 -13.37 6.32
C GLY A 187 10.46 -12.47 5.50
N PRO A 188 11.49 -13.01 4.86
CA PRO A 188 12.45 -12.26 4.09
C PRO A 188 11.77 -11.61 2.87
N ASP A 189 11.82 -10.29 2.82
CA ASP A 189 11.27 -9.50 1.72
C ASP A 189 11.94 -8.12 1.76
N ASP A 190 12.77 -7.84 0.77
CA ASP A 190 13.50 -6.58 0.64
C ASP A 190 12.82 -5.59 -0.32
N SER A 191 11.57 -5.87 -0.68
CA SER A 191 10.80 -5.11 -1.66
C SER A 191 9.46 -4.64 -1.08
N VAL A 192 9.03 -3.48 -1.53
CA VAL A 192 7.71 -2.89 -1.23
C VAL A 192 7.04 -2.39 -2.50
N HIS A 193 5.75 -2.11 -2.43
CA HIS A 193 5.00 -1.55 -3.55
C HIS A 193 5.47 -0.14 -3.92
N GLY A 194 5.68 0.09 -5.22
CA GLY A 194 5.80 1.42 -5.80
C GLY A 194 4.45 1.89 -6.33
N MET A 195 4.17 3.18 -6.22
CA MET A 195 2.89 3.77 -6.71
C MET A 195 2.78 3.77 -8.22
N GLU A 196 3.90 3.78 -8.93
CA GLU A 196 3.92 3.79 -10.40
C GLU A 196 4.12 2.38 -10.93
N GLY A 197 3.21 1.95 -11.77
CA GLY A 197 3.26 0.68 -12.48
C GLY A 197 3.75 0.82 -13.92
N VAL A 198 3.55 -0.23 -14.71
CA VAL A 198 3.88 -0.30 -16.13
C VAL A 198 2.60 -0.23 -16.96
N PHE A 199 2.64 0.54 -18.04
CA PHE A 199 1.61 0.53 -19.07
C PHE A 199 2.25 0.55 -20.46
N ILE A 200 1.90 -0.42 -21.29
CA ILE A 200 2.26 -0.47 -22.71
C ILE A 200 0.99 -0.83 -23.49
N MET A 201 0.70 -0.08 -24.54
CA MET A 201 -0.42 -0.37 -25.43
C MET A 201 0.05 -0.38 -26.89
N TYR A 202 -0.32 -1.43 -27.59
CA TYR A 202 -0.22 -1.56 -29.03
C TYR A 202 -1.62 -1.79 -29.61
N ASP A 203 -2.01 -0.98 -30.58
CA ASP A 203 -3.26 -1.14 -31.33
C ASP A 203 -2.92 -1.17 -32.83
N PRO A 204 -3.16 -2.28 -33.54
CA PRO A 204 -2.82 -2.39 -34.94
C PRO A 204 -3.61 -1.42 -35.84
N GLU A 205 -4.75 -0.93 -35.41
CA GLU A 205 -5.59 0.04 -36.11
C GLU A 205 -5.14 1.50 -35.89
N LYS A 206 -4.21 1.74 -34.96
CA LYS A 206 -3.74 3.09 -34.61
C LYS A 206 -2.22 3.20 -34.78
N THR A 207 -1.77 4.27 -35.39
CA THR A 207 -0.34 4.57 -35.46
C THR A 207 0.07 5.35 -34.22
N PHE A 208 0.55 4.64 -33.19
CA PHE A 208 1.20 5.27 -32.05
C PHE A 208 2.69 5.44 -32.34
N ASN A 209 3.13 6.63 -32.69
CA ASN A 209 4.54 6.94 -32.95
C ASN A 209 5.38 6.89 -31.66
N LYS A 210 5.50 5.73 -30.99
CA LYS A 210 6.24 5.52 -29.71
C LYS A 210 6.01 6.67 -28.71
N LYS A 211 4.75 7.07 -28.54
CA LYS A 211 4.38 8.20 -27.71
C LYS A 211 4.48 7.81 -26.24
N LYS A 212 5.23 8.56 -25.45
CA LYS A 212 5.18 8.45 -24.01
C LYS A 212 3.89 9.13 -23.51
N LEU A 213 3.07 8.37 -22.78
CA LEU A 213 1.87 8.89 -22.12
C LEU A 213 2.19 9.21 -20.67
N ASN A 214 1.58 10.26 -20.15
CA ASN A 214 1.74 10.69 -18.76
C ASN A 214 0.36 10.76 -18.09
N ASN A 215 0.32 10.70 -16.77
CA ASN A 215 -0.90 10.84 -15.96
C ASN A 215 -1.98 9.80 -16.30
N LEU A 216 -1.57 8.55 -16.54
CA LEU A 216 -2.48 7.41 -16.64
C LEU A 216 -2.79 6.87 -15.24
N ASP A 217 -4.00 6.39 -15.07
CA ASP A 217 -4.48 5.69 -13.88
C ASP A 217 -4.90 4.27 -14.26
N ILE A 218 -4.76 3.30 -13.35
CA ILE A 218 -5.23 1.93 -13.57
C ILE A 218 -6.74 1.89 -13.91
N LYS A 219 -7.52 2.86 -13.44
CA LYS A 219 -8.95 3.00 -13.75
C LYS A 219 -9.21 3.28 -15.23
N ASP A 220 -8.23 3.78 -15.98
CA ASP A 220 -8.36 4.12 -17.41
C ASP A 220 -8.39 2.87 -18.30
N ILE A 221 -7.96 1.72 -17.81
CA ILE A 221 -7.86 0.48 -18.59
C ILE A 221 -9.23 -0.04 -19.01
N THR A 222 -10.15 -0.21 -18.07
CA THR A 222 -11.47 -0.79 -18.35
C THR A 222 -12.29 0.05 -19.33
N PRO A 223 -12.46 1.37 -19.16
CA PRO A 223 -13.20 2.17 -20.15
C PRO A 223 -12.50 2.18 -21.53
N THR A 224 -11.17 2.11 -21.59
CA THR A 224 -10.42 1.98 -22.85
C THR A 224 -10.76 0.68 -23.57
N VAL A 225 -10.79 -0.45 -22.86
CA VAL A 225 -11.17 -1.74 -23.42
C VAL A 225 -12.62 -1.74 -23.88
N LEU A 226 -13.54 -1.23 -23.07
CA LEU A 226 -14.97 -1.15 -23.46
C LEU A 226 -15.16 -0.30 -24.71
N ASN A 227 -14.49 0.83 -24.81
CA ASN A 227 -14.54 1.70 -26.00
C ASN A 227 -14.07 0.99 -27.28
N LYS A 228 -13.04 0.14 -27.18
CA LYS A 228 -12.56 -0.67 -28.32
C LYS A 228 -13.63 -1.60 -28.88
N TYR A 229 -14.55 -2.06 -28.04
CA TYR A 229 -15.69 -2.90 -28.42
C TYR A 229 -16.97 -2.10 -28.67
N ASN A 230 -16.92 -0.76 -28.75
CA ASN A 230 -18.09 0.12 -28.87
C ASN A 230 -19.13 -0.09 -27.75
N LEU A 231 -18.68 -0.46 -26.56
CA LEU A 231 -19.50 -0.61 -25.35
C LEU A 231 -19.41 0.65 -24.49
N ALA A 232 -20.57 1.11 -24.03
CA ALA A 232 -20.62 2.25 -23.12
C ALA A 232 -20.04 1.87 -21.75
N ALA A 233 -19.17 2.70 -21.20
CA ALA A 233 -18.71 2.56 -19.82
C ALA A 233 -19.85 2.90 -18.86
N PRO A 234 -20.11 2.08 -17.81
CA PRO A 234 -21.06 2.40 -16.76
C PRO A 234 -20.74 3.76 -16.11
N SER A 235 -21.74 4.51 -15.71
CA SER A 235 -21.59 5.85 -15.10
C SER A 235 -20.79 5.87 -13.79
N ALA A 236 -20.67 4.72 -13.12
CA ALA A 236 -19.84 4.57 -11.92
C ALA A 236 -18.34 4.42 -12.22
N MET A 237 -17.91 4.27 -13.47
CA MET A 237 -16.49 4.24 -13.84
C MET A 237 -15.93 5.65 -13.89
N GLU A 238 -14.84 5.86 -13.15
CA GLU A 238 -14.16 7.17 -13.04
C GLU A 238 -13.02 7.35 -14.04
N GLY A 239 -12.57 6.25 -14.68
CA GLY A 239 -11.43 6.26 -15.60
C GLY A 239 -11.75 6.93 -16.94
N LYS A 240 -10.69 7.34 -17.67
CA LYS A 240 -10.75 7.97 -18.98
C LYS A 240 -10.35 6.98 -20.07
N ILE A 241 -10.78 7.25 -21.31
CA ILE A 241 -10.33 6.47 -22.46
C ILE A 241 -8.91 6.92 -22.84
N ILE A 242 -7.99 5.97 -22.94
CA ILE A 242 -6.60 6.23 -23.31
C ILE A 242 -6.48 6.39 -24.82
N GLY A 243 -5.89 7.49 -25.24
CA GLY A 243 -5.61 7.74 -26.67
C GLY A 243 -6.69 8.50 -27.44
N GLU A 244 -7.63 9.10 -26.70
CA GLU A 244 -8.50 10.15 -27.24
C GLU A 244 -7.89 11.55 -27.08
#